data_0bc24862e02fb5ce7a671f1e8f429287
#
_entry.id   0bc24862e02fb5ce7a671f1e8f429287
#
_cell.length_a   1.000
_cell.length_b   1.000
_cell.length_c   1.000
_cell.angle_alpha   90.00
_cell.angle_beta   90.00
_cell.angle_gamma   90.00
#
_symmetry.space_group_name_H-M   'P 1'
#
loop_
_entity.id
_entity.type
_entity.pdbx_description
1 polymer ?
#
loop_
_entity_poly.entity_id
_entity_poly.type
_entity_poly.pdbx_seq_one_letter_code
_entity_poly.pdbx_strand_id
1 'polypeptide(L)'
;MTALLRYQAALLLRSRRWLPPVVLYAAALGIGVQGGQPVLDSLGWSAAVLLPVAAWLVRISVTGEPPAARDCAAAARGPGRAHLASVLVALAAAVVLGAAATVVVALISDPVSTGRGTRVALLPAAGAGLLAALVCALLGTAVGALTTWPVLRSPGRAVPALLLAALLALVASGSPARAAVSGLVTGSRSGAVPLPLLPLAAAAALASAATAAACALTSRRPSS
;
A
#
# COMPACT_ATOMS: atom_id res chain seq x y z
N MET A 1 -16.51 12.83 9.85
CA MET A 1 -15.51 11.91 9.28
C MET A 1 -15.45 10.57 10.02
N THR A 2 -15.38 10.56 11.35
CA THR A 2 -15.28 9.30 12.14
C THR A 2 -16.37 8.28 11.86
N ALA A 3 -17.63 8.70 11.74
CA ALA A 3 -18.75 7.81 11.41
C ALA A 3 -18.59 7.16 10.00
N LEU A 4 -18.15 7.92 8.99
CA LEU A 4 -17.87 7.41 7.65
C LEU A 4 -16.72 6.40 7.65
N LEU A 5 -15.63 6.69 8.38
CA LEU A 5 -14.51 5.76 8.50
C LEU A 5 -14.93 4.45 9.17
N ARG A 6 -15.70 4.53 10.25
CA ARG A 6 -16.25 3.33 10.93
C ARG A 6 -17.17 2.52 10.02
N TYR A 7 -18.02 3.19 9.25
CA TYR A 7 -18.90 2.56 8.29
C TYR A 7 -18.10 1.83 7.20
N GLN A 8 -17.14 2.50 6.56
CA GLN A 8 -16.31 1.91 5.52
C GLN A 8 -15.43 0.77 6.04
N ALA A 9 -14.88 0.89 7.24
CA ALA A 9 -14.12 -0.17 7.89
C ALA A 9 -15.00 -1.40 8.17
N ALA A 10 -16.20 -1.20 8.70
CA ALA A 10 -17.16 -2.28 8.93
C ALA A 10 -17.57 -2.96 7.61
N LEU A 11 -17.78 -2.18 6.54
CA LEU A 11 -18.10 -2.71 5.22
C LEU A 11 -16.96 -3.57 4.67
N LEU A 12 -15.70 -3.08 4.75
CA LEU A 12 -14.53 -3.83 4.32
C LEU A 12 -14.41 -5.15 5.08
N LEU A 13 -14.47 -5.12 6.41
CA LEU A 13 -14.31 -6.30 7.25
C LEU A 13 -15.43 -7.35 7.03
N ARG A 14 -16.69 -6.90 6.90
CA ARG A 14 -17.83 -7.79 6.67
C ARG A 14 -17.88 -8.41 5.27
N SER A 15 -17.35 -7.71 4.25
CA SER A 15 -17.44 -8.15 2.86
C SER A 15 -16.57 -9.36 2.54
N ARG A 16 -15.62 -9.74 3.39
CA ARG A 16 -14.60 -10.78 3.16
C ARG A 16 -13.78 -10.62 1.86
N ARG A 17 -14.03 -9.56 1.09
CA ARG A 17 -13.32 -9.28 -0.17
C ARG A 17 -11.85 -8.90 0.04
N TRP A 18 -11.48 -8.51 1.26
CA TRP A 18 -10.10 -8.24 1.65
C TRP A 18 -9.23 -9.50 1.79
N LEU A 19 -9.86 -10.70 1.94
CA LEU A 19 -9.15 -11.96 2.11
C LEU A 19 -8.22 -12.31 0.93
N PRO A 20 -8.66 -12.26 -0.36
CA PRO A 20 -7.77 -12.60 -1.47
C PRO A 20 -6.47 -11.80 -1.52
N PRO A 21 -6.45 -10.44 -1.43
CA PRO A 21 -5.19 -9.70 -1.40
C PRO A 21 -4.33 -10.00 -0.17
N VAL A 22 -4.94 -10.25 1.00
CA VAL A 22 -4.20 -10.62 2.21
C VAL A 22 -3.59 -12.02 2.09
N VAL A 23 -4.34 -12.99 1.58
CA VAL A 23 -3.83 -14.34 1.34
C VAL A 23 -2.70 -14.33 0.30
N LEU A 24 -2.87 -13.56 -0.79
CA LEU A 24 -1.82 -13.39 -1.79
C LEU A 24 -0.56 -12.77 -1.18
N TYR A 25 -0.72 -11.75 -0.32
CA TYR A 25 0.39 -11.13 0.39
C TYR A 25 1.11 -12.13 1.32
N ALA A 26 0.34 -12.87 2.11
CA ALA A 26 0.89 -13.89 3.01
C ALA A 26 1.62 -15.00 2.24
N ALA A 27 1.06 -15.46 1.10
CA ALA A 27 1.70 -16.43 0.24
C ALA A 27 3.01 -15.90 -0.36
N ALA A 28 3.02 -14.65 -0.84
CA ALA A 28 4.24 -14.02 -1.37
C ALA A 28 5.31 -13.81 -0.29
N LEU A 29 4.92 -13.52 0.96
CA LEU A 29 5.83 -13.49 2.10
C LEU A 29 6.38 -14.88 2.40
N GLY A 30 5.55 -15.91 2.43
CA GLY A 30 5.98 -17.30 2.67
C GLY A 30 6.94 -17.85 1.62
N ILE A 31 6.85 -17.35 0.37
CA ILE A 31 7.80 -17.72 -0.70
C ILE A 31 9.08 -16.90 -0.62
N GLY A 32 8.99 -15.59 -0.36
CA GLY A 32 10.11 -14.66 -0.46
C GLY A 32 10.86 -14.41 0.84
N VAL A 33 10.30 -14.79 2.00
CA VAL A 33 10.93 -14.63 3.32
C VAL A 33 11.17 -16.00 3.92
N GLN A 34 12.44 -16.41 3.97
CA GLN A 34 12.84 -17.68 4.54
C GLN A 34 13.68 -17.44 5.80
N GLY A 35 13.64 -18.39 6.76
CA GLY A 35 14.48 -18.34 7.94
C GLY A 35 15.97 -18.30 7.57
N GLY A 36 16.73 -17.45 8.27
CA GLY A 36 18.16 -17.27 8.00
C GLY A 36 18.50 -16.27 6.88
N GLN A 37 17.51 -15.69 6.21
CA GLN A 37 17.76 -14.63 5.24
C GLN A 37 18.05 -13.28 5.93
N PRO A 38 18.86 -12.41 5.29
CA PRO A 38 19.13 -11.06 5.78
C PRO A 38 17.87 -10.25 5.96
N VAL A 39 17.73 -9.64 7.15
CA VAL A 39 16.49 -8.92 7.54
C VAL A 39 16.14 -7.79 6.58
N LEU A 40 17.12 -7.01 6.09
CA LEU A 40 16.86 -5.88 5.18
C LEU A 40 16.37 -6.32 3.81
N ASP A 41 16.85 -7.44 3.27
CA ASP A 41 16.38 -7.99 1.99
C ASP A 41 14.93 -8.48 2.12
N SER A 42 14.62 -9.20 3.20
CA SER A 42 13.29 -9.68 3.52
C SER A 42 12.29 -8.54 3.73
N LEU A 43 12.71 -7.44 4.40
CA LEU A 43 11.90 -6.22 4.57
C LEU A 43 11.69 -5.50 3.24
N GLY A 44 12.70 -5.44 2.37
CA GLY A 44 12.58 -4.89 1.03
C GLY A 44 11.57 -5.65 0.18
N TRP A 45 11.63 -6.98 0.22
CA TRP A 45 10.65 -7.84 -0.47
C TRP A 45 9.24 -7.63 0.05
N SER A 46 9.03 -7.65 1.36
CA SER A 46 7.72 -7.46 1.97
C SER A 46 7.10 -6.10 1.61
N ALA A 47 7.91 -5.02 1.62
CA ALA A 47 7.47 -3.70 1.21
C ALA A 47 7.10 -3.65 -0.28
N ALA A 48 7.89 -4.27 -1.16
CA ALA A 48 7.60 -4.29 -2.59
C ALA A 48 6.27 -5.00 -2.91
N VAL A 49 6.01 -6.16 -2.31
CA VAL A 49 4.76 -6.91 -2.50
C VAL A 49 3.56 -6.17 -1.91
N LEU A 50 3.75 -5.35 -0.89
CA LEU A 50 2.65 -4.56 -0.29
C LEU A 50 2.05 -3.55 -1.27
N LEU A 51 2.83 -3.00 -2.22
CA LEU A 51 2.36 -1.97 -3.15
C LEU A 51 1.16 -2.43 -4.01
N PRO A 52 1.22 -3.53 -4.77
CA PRO A 52 0.07 -4.01 -5.53
C PRO A 52 -1.10 -4.46 -4.63
N VAL A 53 -0.81 -4.98 -3.44
CA VAL A 53 -1.83 -5.36 -2.45
C VAL A 53 -2.56 -4.12 -1.93
N ALA A 54 -1.87 -3.04 -1.60
CA ALA A 54 -2.46 -1.77 -1.19
C ALA A 54 -3.35 -1.17 -2.30
N ALA A 55 -2.88 -1.19 -3.56
CA ALA A 55 -3.67 -0.76 -4.70
C ALA A 55 -4.95 -1.58 -4.86
N TRP A 56 -4.87 -2.89 -4.65
CA TRP A 56 -6.03 -3.78 -4.71
C TRP A 56 -7.01 -3.54 -3.55
N LEU A 57 -6.52 -3.30 -2.32
CA LEU A 57 -7.35 -2.92 -1.18
C LEU A 57 -8.14 -1.63 -1.44
N VAL A 58 -7.52 -0.61 -2.05
CA VAL A 58 -8.21 0.62 -2.47
C VAL A 58 -9.32 0.30 -3.46
N ARG A 59 -9.04 -0.52 -4.47
CA ARG A 59 -10.04 -0.94 -5.44
C ARG A 59 -11.24 -1.61 -4.76
N ILE A 60 -11.01 -2.55 -3.86
CA ILE A 60 -12.06 -3.26 -3.14
C ILE A 60 -12.90 -2.29 -2.30
N SER A 61 -12.26 -1.37 -1.58
CA SER A 61 -12.94 -0.39 -0.73
C SER A 61 -13.81 0.56 -1.56
N VAL A 62 -13.32 1.04 -2.69
CA VAL A 62 -14.04 1.97 -3.57
C VAL A 62 -15.19 1.27 -4.32
N THR A 63 -15.00 0.01 -4.76
CA THR A 63 -16.01 -0.71 -5.55
C THR A 63 -16.91 -1.62 -4.73
N GLY A 64 -16.63 -1.80 -3.45
CA GLY A 64 -17.36 -2.71 -2.56
C GLY A 64 -18.69 -2.21 -2.06
N GLU A 65 -18.92 -0.89 -2.10
CA GLU A 65 -20.15 -0.27 -1.61
C GLU A 65 -21.28 -0.38 -2.65
N PRO A 66 -22.48 -0.85 -2.25
CA PRO A 66 -23.65 -0.85 -3.13
C PRO A 66 -23.99 0.56 -3.63
N PRO A 67 -24.46 0.73 -4.89
CA PRO A 67 -24.75 2.05 -5.46
C PRO A 67 -25.68 2.90 -4.58
N ALA A 68 -26.79 2.33 -4.12
CA ALA A 68 -27.76 3.03 -3.27
C ALA A 68 -27.13 3.52 -1.94
N ALA A 69 -26.28 2.72 -1.31
CA ALA A 69 -25.59 3.09 -0.08
C ALA A 69 -24.59 4.22 -0.32
N ARG A 70 -23.88 4.16 -1.46
CA ARG A 70 -22.96 5.23 -1.89
C ARG A 70 -23.68 6.55 -2.12
N ASP A 71 -24.86 6.51 -2.76
CA ASP A 71 -25.67 7.70 -3.02
C ASP A 71 -26.19 8.31 -1.71
N CYS A 72 -26.62 7.50 -0.74
CA CYS A 72 -26.98 7.95 0.60
C CYS A 72 -25.79 8.60 1.34
N ALA A 73 -24.61 7.98 1.28
CA ALA A 73 -23.40 8.54 1.90
C ALA A 73 -22.96 9.85 1.23
N ALA A 74 -23.08 9.93 -0.09
CA ALA A 74 -22.79 11.12 -0.88
C ALA A 74 -23.79 12.27 -0.57
N ALA A 75 -25.07 11.97 -0.44
CA ALA A 75 -26.09 12.94 -0.06
C ALA A 75 -25.86 13.48 1.36
N ALA A 76 -25.46 12.61 2.30
CA ALA A 76 -25.27 13.00 3.70
C ALA A 76 -24.01 13.83 3.95
N ARG A 77 -22.92 13.60 3.23
CA ARG A 77 -21.58 14.17 3.55
C ARG A 77 -20.80 14.68 2.36
N GLY A 78 -21.35 14.56 1.16
CA GLY A 78 -20.70 14.89 -0.11
C GLY A 78 -19.90 13.71 -0.71
N PRO A 79 -19.91 13.57 -2.05
CA PRO A 79 -19.32 12.43 -2.75
C PRO A 79 -17.80 12.33 -2.56
N GLY A 80 -17.08 13.46 -2.55
CA GLY A 80 -15.64 13.48 -2.34
C GLY A 80 -15.22 12.99 -0.95
N ARG A 81 -15.99 13.33 0.10
CA ARG A 81 -15.70 12.86 1.48
C ARG A 81 -15.99 11.38 1.66
N ALA A 82 -17.04 10.86 1.01
CA ALA A 82 -17.33 9.43 1.01
C ALA A 82 -16.20 8.65 0.32
N HIS A 83 -15.75 9.11 -0.85
CA HIS A 83 -14.61 8.51 -1.56
C HIS A 83 -13.32 8.58 -0.75
N LEU A 84 -13.01 9.73 -0.14
CA LEU A 84 -11.85 9.89 0.73
C LEU A 84 -11.87 8.90 1.91
N ALA A 85 -13.02 8.67 2.53
CA ALA A 85 -13.14 7.73 3.63
C ALA A 85 -12.82 6.28 3.19
N SER A 86 -13.27 5.86 2.00
CA SER A 86 -12.96 4.53 1.45
C SER A 86 -11.46 4.37 1.19
N VAL A 87 -10.80 5.39 0.63
CA VAL A 87 -9.35 5.39 0.37
C VAL A 87 -8.54 5.35 1.68
N LEU A 88 -8.93 6.16 2.68
CA LEU A 88 -8.25 6.19 3.98
C LEU A 88 -8.37 4.87 4.74
N VAL A 89 -9.52 4.20 4.68
CA VAL A 89 -9.70 2.87 5.29
C VAL A 89 -8.82 1.83 4.60
N ALA A 90 -8.73 1.86 3.26
CA ALA A 90 -7.84 0.96 2.53
C ALA A 90 -6.35 1.22 2.86
N LEU A 91 -5.94 2.49 2.96
CA LEU A 91 -4.59 2.85 3.38
C LEU A 91 -4.30 2.36 4.80
N ALA A 92 -5.23 2.57 5.73
CA ALA A 92 -5.07 2.09 7.11
C ALA A 92 -4.92 0.56 7.16
N ALA A 93 -5.72 -0.18 6.38
CA ALA A 93 -5.60 -1.63 6.27
C ALA A 93 -4.24 -2.05 5.70
N ALA A 94 -3.75 -1.37 4.66
CA ALA A 94 -2.43 -1.63 4.07
C ALA A 94 -1.29 -1.33 5.07
N VAL A 95 -1.38 -0.25 5.84
CA VAL A 95 -0.40 0.11 6.87
C VAL A 95 -0.37 -0.94 7.98
N VAL A 96 -1.54 -1.38 8.46
CA VAL A 96 -1.62 -2.45 9.47
C VAL A 96 -1.01 -3.75 8.95
N LEU A 97 -1.30 -4.10 7.69
CA LEU A 97 -0.76 -5.29 7.05
C LEU A 97 0.78 -5.20 6.90
N GLY A 98 1.29 -4.05 6.47
CA GLY A 98 2.73 -3.79 6.36
C GLY A 98 3.45 -3.81 7.71
N ALA A 99 2.83 -3.24 8.76
CA ALA A 99 3.37 -3.30 10.12
C ALA A 99 3.42 -4.74 10.64
N ALA A 100 2.34 -5.51 10.47
CA ALA A 100 2.31 -6.92 10.85
C ALA A 100 3.38 -7.73 10.11
N ALA A 101 3.53 -7.51 8.80
CA ALA A 101 4.58 -8.17 8.01
C ALA A 101 5.99 -7.79 8.49
N THR A 102 6.22 -6.51 8.80
CA THR A 102 7.52 -6.07 9.35
C THR A 102 7.87 -6.79 10.66
N VAL A 103 6.89 -6.95 11.56
CA VAL A 103 7.08 -7.70 12.81
C VAL A 103 7.40 -9.17 12.51
N VAL A 104 6.63 -9.81 11.63
CA VAL A 104 6.85 -11.23 11.26
C VAL A 104 8.23 -11.42 10.64
N VAL A 105 8.62 -10.55 9.71
CA VAL A 105 9.94 -10.59 9.06
C VAL A 105 11.06 -10.39 10.10
N ALA A 106 10.91 -9.43 11.02
CA ALA A 106 11.90 -9.17 12.06
C ALA A 106 12.10 -10.36 13.02
N LEU A 107 11.07 -11.21 13.20
CA LEU A 107 11.13 -12.40 14.05
C LEU A 107 11.71 -13.62 13.34
N ILE A 108 11.60 -13.73 12.01
CA ILE A 108 11.98 -14.90 11.23
C ILE A 108 13.36 -14.73 10.58
N SER A 109 13.72 -13.51 10.17
CA SER A 109 14.96 -13.23 9.44
C SER A 109 16.14 -12.97 10.37
N ASP A 110 17.34 -13.29 9.89
CA ASP A 110 18.56 -13.06 10.66
C ASP A 110 19.02 -11.60 10.56
N PRO A 111 19.43 -10.97 11.69
CA PRO A 111 19.93 -9.60 11.71
C PRO A 111 21.40 -9.53 11.23
N VAL A 112 21.65 -9.97 10.00
CA VAL A 112 22.96 -9.97 9.36
C VAL A 112 22.91 -9.29 8.00
N SER A 113 24.07 -8.79 7.54
CA SER A 113 24.22 -8.24 6.19
C SER A 113 24.60 -9.34 5.19
N THR A 114 24.04 -9.25 3.97
CA THR A 114 24.33 -10.23 2.90
C THR A 114 25.80 -10.21 2.45
N GLY A 115 26.44 -9.03 2.45
CA GLY A 115 27.78 -8.90 1.85
C GLY A 115 28.94 -9.09 2.81
N ARG A 116 28.76 -8.82 4.11
CA ARG A 116 29.86 -8.79 5.09
C ARG A 116 29.66 -9.69 6.31
N GLY A 117 28.50 -10.33 6.46
CA GLY A 117 28.16 -11.12 7.65
C GLY A 117 28.11 -10.27 8.94
N THR A 118 28.12 -8.93 8.82
CA THR A 118 28.08 -8.03 9.97
C THR A 118 26.69 -7.99 10.56
N ARG A 119 26.59 -7.89 11.88
CA ARG A 119 25.29 -7.76 12.55
C ARG A 119 24.68 -6.40 12.26
N VAL A 120 23.42 -6.41 11.89
CA VAL A 120 22.57 -5.23 11.70
C VAL A 120 21.70 -5.05 12.92
N ALA A 121 21.63 -3.83 13.48
CA ALA A 121 20.74 -3.57 14.61
C ALA A 121 19.27 -3.74 14.20
N LEU A 122 18.55 -4.64 14.91
CA LEU A 122 17.20 -5.05 14.52
C LEU A 122 16.18 -3.92 14.59
N LEU A 123 16.23 -3.06 15.62
CA LEU A 123 15.29 -1.95 15.78
C LEU A 123 15.40 -0.90 14.65
N PRO A 124 16.59 -0.41 14.30
CA PRO A 124 16.74 0.46 13.13
C PRO A 124 16.31 -0.21 11.82
N ALA A 125 16.62 -1.51 11.64
CA ALA A 125 16.20 -2.26 10.44
C ALA A 125 14.69 -2.37 10.35
N ALA A 126 14.00 -2.71 11.43
CA ALA A 126 12.54 -2.76 11.50
C ALA A 126 11.92 -1.37 11.24
N GLY A 127 12.51 -0.31 11.79
CA GLY A 127 12.09 1.07 11.51
C GLY A 127 12.21 1.45 10.03
N ALA A 128 13.34 1.12 9.39
CA ALA A 128 13.53 1.33 7.96
C ALA A 128 12.54 0.50 7.12
N GLY A 129 12.28 -0.75 7.51
CA GLY A 129 11.27 -1.61 6.89
C GLY A 129 9.85 -1.04 6.99
N LEU A 130 9.45 -0.53 8.17
CA LEU A 130 8.17 0.14 8.35
C LEU A 130 8.03 1.39 7.47
N LEU A 131 9.08 2.19 7.37
CA LEU A 131 9.08 3.37 6.49
C LEU A 131 8.97 2.96 5.02
N ALA A 132 9.69 1.92 4.58
CA ALA A 132 9.59 1.41 3.22
C ALA A 132 8.19 0.81 2.93
N ALA A 133 7.61 0.07 3.88
CA ALA A 133 6.25 -0.43 3.79
C ALA A 133 5.23 0.73 3.68
N LEU A 134 5.42 1.81 4.43
CA LEU A 134 4.57 3.01 4.35
C LEU A 134 4.70 3.71 2.99
N VAL A 135 5.92 3.84 2.44
CA VAL A 135 6.15 4.35 1.07
C VAL A 135 5.37 3.52 0.05
N CYS A 136 5.47 2.19 0.11
CA CYS A 136 4.79 1.28 -0.80
C CYS A 136 3.26 1.29 -0.61
N ALA A 137 2.76 1.41 0.63
CA ALA A 137 1.33 1.54 0.91
C ALA A 137 0.77 2.85 0.35
N LEU A 138 1.48 3.98 0.51
CA LEU A 138 1.07 5.28 -0.04
C LEU A 138 1.04 5.26 -1.57
N LEU A 139 2.09 4.74 -2.22
CA LEU A 139 2.11 4.63 -3.69
C LEU A 139 1.09 3.64 -4.21
N GLY A 140 0.90 2.50 -3.54
CA GLY A 140 -0.18 1.57 -3.86
C GLY A 140 -1.55 2.23 -3.76
N THR A 141 -1.75 3.08 -2.74
CA THR A 141 -2.98 3.87 -2.59
C THR A 141 -3.16 4.86 -3.74
N ALA A 142 -2.10 5.57 -4.16
CA ALA A 142 -2.13 6.45 -5.33
C ALA A 142 -2.51 5.69 -6.61
N VAL A 143 -1.84 4.57 -6.87
CA VAL A 143 -2.14 3.69 -8.01
C VAL A 143 -3.60 3.21 -7.96
N GLY A 144 -4.06 2.72 -6.81
CA GLY A 144 -5.43 2.27 -6.61
C GLY A 144 -6.45 3.37 -6.87
N ALA A 145 -6.23 4.59 -6.36
CA ALA A 145 -7.11 5.73 -6.56
C ALA A 145 -7.20 6.16 -8.04
N LEU A 146 -6.09 6.12 -8.77
CA LEU A 146 -6.04 6.51 -10.19
C LEU A 146 -6.52 5.42 -11.15
N THR A 147 -6.48 4.15 -10.76
CA THR A 147 -6.88 3.02 -11.62
C THR A 147 -8.28 2.48 -11.35
N THR A 148 -9.03 3.13 -10.44
CA THR A 148 -10.42 2.78 -10.12
C THR A 148 -11.39 3.88 -10.55
N TRP A 149 -12.69 3.64 -10.33
CA TRP A 149 -13.70 4.67 -10.50
C TRP A 149 -13.36 5.90 -9.62
N PRO A 150 -13.46 7.14 -10.10
CA PRO A 150 -14.14 7.59 -11.33
C PRO A 150 -13.25 7.61 -12.61
N VAL A 151 -11.97 7.25 -12.53
CA VAL A 151 -11.02 7.35 -13.66
C VAL A 151 -11.25 6.23 -14.67
N LEU A 152 -11.24 4.96 -14.20
CA LEU A 152 -11.46 3.78 -15.02
C LEU A 152 -12.78 3.08 -14.64
N ARG A 153 -13.74 3.09 -15.56
CA ARG A 153 -15.08 2.52 -15.35
C ARG A 153 -15.17 1.03 -15.67
N SER A 154 -14.36 0.55 -16.62
CA SER A 154 -14.40 -0.84 -17.08
C SER A 154 -13.57 -1.74 -16.17
N PRO A 155 -14.18 -2.76 -15.54
CA PRO A 155 -13.44 -3.71 -14.68
C PRO A 155 -12.34 -4.46 -15.45
N GLY A 156 -12.60 -4.79 -16.74
CA GLY A 156 -11.64 -5.49 -17.60
C GLY A 156 -10.37 -4.71 -17.90
N ARG A 157 -10.42 -3.37 -17.87
CA ARG A 157 -9.25 -2.50 -18.09
C ARG A 157 -8.61 -2.06 -16.78
N ALA A 158 -9.39 -1.96 -15.71
CA ALA A 158 -8.92 -1.44 -14.43
C ALA A 158 -7.93 -2.40 -13.74
N VAL A 159 -8.13 -3.73 -13.83
CA VAL A 159 -7.23 -4.71 -13.21
C VAL A 159 -5.87 -4.75 -13.91
N PRO A 160 -5.77 -4.89 -15.25
CA PRO A 160 -4.49 -4.81 -15.95
C PRO A 160 -3.78 -3.48 -15.72
N ALA A 161 -4.51 -2.36 -15.76
CA ALA A 161 -3.96 -1.02 -15.52
C ALA A 161 -3.39 -0.89 -14.10
N LEU A 162 -4.07 -1.43 -13.08
CA LEU A 162 -3.60 -1.45 -11.70
C LEU A 162 -2.29 -2.25 -11.58
N LEU A 163 -2.24 -3.46 -12.14
CA LEU A 163 -1.05 -4.31 -12.09
C LEU A 163 0.11 -3.67 -12.84
N LEU A 164 -0.14 -3.13 -14.03
CA LEU A 164 0.89 -2.45 -14.81
C LEU A 164 1.41 -1.20 -14.09
N ALA A 165 0.54 -0.36 -13.55
CA ALA A 165 0.92 0.84 -12.81
C ALA A 165 1.69 0.49 -11.52
N ALA A 166 1.29 -0.57 -10.80
CA ALA A 166 1.99 -1.06 -9.63
C ALA A 166 3.40 -1.57 -9.99
N LEU A 167 3.52 -2.32 -11.09
CA LEU A 167 4.80 -2.79 -11.59
C LEU A 167 5.70 -1.63 -12.03
N LEU A 168 5.16 -0.68 -12.78
CA LEU A 168 5.90 0.53 -13.18
C LEU A 168 6.36 1.34 -11.97
N ALA A 169 5.53 1.47 -10.94
CA ALA A 169 5.91 2.14 -9.70
C ALA A 169 7.08 1.44 -8.97
N LEU A 170 7.24 0.13 -9.10
CA LEU A 170 8.37 -0.61 -8.53
C LEU A 170 9.63 -0.55 -9.40
N VAL A 171 9.50 -0.46 -10.73
CA VAL A 171 10.63 -0.57 -11.67
C VAL A 171 11.16 0.80 -12.13
N ALA A 172 10.31 1.83 -12.24
CA ALA A 172 10.71 3.14 -12.73
C ALA A 172 11.83 3.77 -11.89
N SER A 173 12.87 4.26 -12.54
CA SER A 173 14.09 4.78 -11.89
C SER A 173 13.85 6.00 -10.97
N GLY A 174 12.82 6.78 -11.23
CA GLY A 174 12.43 7.94 -10.40
C GLY A 174 11.38 7.62 -9.34
N SER A 175 10.95 6.36 -9.18
CA SER A 175 9.90 6.00 -8.24
C SER A 175 10.38 5.99 -6.78
N PRO A 176 9.63 6.61 -5.86
CA PRO A 176 9.91 6.50 -4.44
C PRO A 176 9.87 5.06 -3.90
N ALA A 177 9.00 4.18 -4.45
CA ALA A 177 8.98 2.77 -4.05
C ALA A 177 10.29 2.08 -4.39
N ARG A 178 10.76 2.24 -5.64
CA ARG A 178 12.06 1.68 -6.05
C ARG A 178 13.20 2.22 -5.19
N ALA A 179 13.23 3.52 -4.91
CA ALA A 179 14.26 4.12 -4.08
C ALA A 179 14.26 3.55 -2.65
N ALA A 180 13.08 3.37 -2.04
CA ALA A 180 12.96 2.79 -0.70
C ALA A 180 13.39 1.31 -0.68
N VAL A 181 12.88 0.49 -1.61
CA VAL A 181 13.20 -0.95 -1.68
C VAL A 181 14.67 -1.18 -2.03
N SER A 182 15.20 -0.51 -3.07
CA SER A 182 16.61 -0.66 -3.47
C SER A 182 17.57 -0.13 -2.40
N GLY A 183 17.16 0.88 -1.63
CA GLY A 183 17.89 1.37 -0.47
C GLY A 183 18.08 0.26 0.58
N LEU A 184 17.02 -0.47 0.94
CA LEU A 184 17.10 -1.59 1.88
C LEU A 184 18.01 -2.71 1.36
N VAL A 185 17.88 -3.09 0.09
CA VAL A 185 18.73 -4.13 -0.54
C VAL A 185 20.20 -3.70 -0.57
N THR A 186 20.49 -2.44 -0.90
CA THR A 186 21.85 -1.90 -0.87
C THR A 186 22.38 -1.83 0.56
N GLY A 187 21.53 -1.44 1.51
CA GLY A 187 21.82 -1.45 2.94
C GLY A 187 22.17 -2.84 3.45
N SER A 188 21.46 -3.87 2.98
CA SER A 188 21.78 -5.27 3.30
C SER A 188 23.20 -5.67 2.87
N ARG A 189 23.65 -5.17 1.72
CA ARG A 189 25.01 -5.45 1.22
C ARG A 189 26.09 -4.69 1.97
N SER A 190 25.82 -3.44 2.36
CA SER A 190 26.80 -2.56 3.04
C SER A 190 26.82 -2.71 4.56
N GLY A 191 25.78 -3.33 5.14
CA GLY A 191 25.57 -3.38 6.60
C GLY A 191 25.03 -2.07 7.21
N ALA A 192 24.69 -1.08 6.37
CA ALA A 192 24.09 0.19 6.79
C ALA A 192 22.58 0.15 6.70
N VAL A 193 21.89 0.80 7.64
CA VAL A 193 20.42 0.89 7.63
C VAL A 193 20.02 2.25 7.05
N PRO A 194 19.57 2.32 5.78
CA PRO A 194 19.12 3.57 5.18
C PRO A 194 17.70 3.91 5.67
N LEU A 195 17.48 5.18 6.04
CA LEU A 195 16.15 5.70 6.37
C LEU A 195 15.54 6.34 5.11
N PRO A 196 14.46 5.80 4.52
CA PRO A 196 13.87 6.31 3.28
C PRO A 196 12.94 7.51 3.50
N LEU A 197 13.44 8.59 4.16
CA LEU A 197 12.64 9.77 4.49
C LEU A 197 12.24 10.58 3.25
N LEU A 198 13.16 10.77 2.30
CA LEU A 198 12.88 11.47 1.07
C LEU A 198 11.90 10.70 0.17
N PRO A 199 12.06 9.38 -0.06
CA PRO A 199 11.05 8.57 -0.69
C PRO A 199 9.68 8.64 0.00
N LEU A 200 9.64 8.71 1.34
CA LEU A 200 8.39 8.83 2.09
C LEU A 200 7.68 10.17 1.81
N ALA A 201 8.40 11.28 1.85
CA ALA A 201 7.83 12.58 1.55
C ALA A 201 7.28 12.64 0.11
N ALA A 202 8.04 12.12 -0.85
CA ALA A 202 7.60 12.04 -2.25
C ALA A 202 6.36 11.15 -2.42
N ALA A 203 6.32 9.97 -1.78
CA ALA A 203 5.16 9.07 -1.82
C ALA A 203 3.91 9.71 -1.17
N ALA A 204 4.08 10.44 -0.06
CA ALA A 204 2.99 11.16 0.60
C ALA A 204 2.42 12.27 -0.29
N ALA A 205 3.29 13.04 -0.96
CA ALA A 205 2.86 14.06 -1.91
C ALA A 205 2.08 13.46 -3.09
N LEU A 206 2.59 12.38 -3.70
CA LEU A 206 1.94 11.69 -4.80
C LEU A 206 0.59 11.08 -4.38
N ALA A 207 0.53 10.43 -3.21
CA ALA A 207 -0.71 9.85 -2.70
C ALA A 207 -1.77 10.93 -2.40
N SER A 208 -1.35 12.06 -1.83
CA SER A 208 -2.23 13.20 -1.56
C SER A 208 -2.76 13.80 -2.85
N ALA A 209 -1.90 14.04 -3.84
CA ALA A 209 -2.29 14.58 -5.15
C ALA A 209 -3.25 13.63 -5.90
N ALA A 210 -2.94 12.32 -5.94
CA ALA A 210 -3.78 11.31 -6.58
C ALA A 210 -5.16 11.21 -5.92
N THR A 211 -5.20 11.20 -4.59
CA THR A 211 -6.46 11.14 -3.84
C THR A 211 -7.28 12.41 -4.00
N ALA A 212 -6.65 13.58 -3.98
CA ALA A 212 -7.32 14.86 -4.22
C ALA A 212 -7.91 14.93 -5.63
N ALA A 213 -7.17 14.49 -6.65
CA ALA A 213 -7.66 14.41 -8.02
C ALA A 213 -8.86 13.46 -8.15
N ALA A 214 -8.80 12.27 -7.54
CA ALA A 214 -9.91 11.32 -7.54
C ALA A 214 -11.15 11.90 -6.84
N CYS A 215 -11.00 12.56 -5.69
CA CYS A 215 -12.09 13.23 -4.98
C CYS A 215 -12.70 14.39 -5.79
N ALA A 216 -11.87 15.19 -6.47
CA ALA A 216 -12.34 16.29 -7.32
C ALA A 216 -13.15 15.77 -8.53
N LEU A 217 -12.70 14.69 -9.15
CA LEU A 217 -13.42 14.05 -10.24
C LEU A 217 -14.76 13.45 -9.80
N THR A 218 -14.83 12.89 -8.59
CA THR A 218 -16.07 12.37 -8.01
C THR A 218 -17.08 13.48 -7.73
N SER A 219 -16.61 14.65 -7.30
CA SER A 219 -17.48 15.79 -6.97
C SER A 219 -18.01 16.52 -8.21
N ARG A 220 -17.33 16.43 -9.36
CA ARG A 220 -17.71 17.11 -10.61
C ARG A 220 -18.71 16.32 -11.47
N ARG A 221 -18.99 15.08 -11.16
CA ARG A 221 -19.91 14.24 -11.93
C ARG A 221 -21.21 14.08 -11.16
N PRO A 222 -22.34 14.64 -11.65
CA PRO A 222 -23.66 14.33 -11.08
C PRO A 222 -23.91 12.82 -11.22
N SER A 223 -24.47 12.23 -10.19
CA SER A 223 -25.00 10.86 -10.21
C SER A 223 -26.12 10.81 -11.25
N SER A 224 -25.84 10.25 -12.41
CA SER A 224 -26.86 9.86 -13.38
C SER A 224 -27.27 8.43 -13.15
#